data_2903a816479d0114bc682622211d5978
#
_entry.id   2903a816479d0114bc682622211d5978
#
_cell.length_a   1.000
_cell.length_b   1.000
_cell.length_c   1.000
_cell.angle_alpha   90.00
_cell.angle_beta   90.00
_cell.angle_gamma   90.00
#
_symmetry.space_group_name_H-M   'P 1'
#
loop_
_entity.id
_entity.type
_entity.pdbx_description
1 polymer ?
#
loop_
_entity_poly.entity_id
_entity_poly.type
_entity_poly.pdbx_seq_one_letter_code
_entity_poly.pdbx_strand_id
1 'polypeptide(L)'
;MAAQRRLASCFAPAKVRAMLDLSLLGRLNFQHAAPTKPPLPPGRHDLGLFEDRDYVLVVPEGIDASAPTPLVTLFHGGGGSAGKIMPILRGHAEQNQFLLLVPQSLFPTWDIVIAGNGPDRERLDIGLAEVASRFTLDPTHFAFAGHSDGGSYSLSTGLSNGRIVTHILAFSAGFMTVLAQEGAPRVFIAHGRQDTQTPIDTAGRAHAAKLRAAGYDLQYVEYDGPHASQPPMVALGVDFFLADRLRG
;
A
#
# COMPACT_ATOMS: atom_id res chain seq x y z
N MET A 1 -8.40 33.78 -39.48
CA MET A 1 -8.48 32.58 -38.62
C MET A 1 -7.18 32.20 -37.88
N ALA A 2 -6.17 33.04 -37.79
CA ALA A 2 -4.92 32.76 -37.09
C ALA A 2 -4.77 33.46 -35.73
N ALA A 3 -5.66 34.38 -35.36
CA ALA A 3 -5.58 35.17 -34.13
C ALA A 3 -6.29 34.53 -32.92
N GLN A 4 -7.19 33.59 -33.11
CA GLN A 4 -7.93 32.91 -32.01
C GLN A 4 -7.19 31.74 -31.38
N ARG A 5 -6.10 31.25 -31.96
CA ARG A 5 -5.30 30.13 -31.41
C ARG A 5 -4.20 30.57 -30.42
N ARG A 6 -3.94 31.86 -30.24
CA ARG A 6 -2.88 32.37 -29.34
C ARG A 6 -3.34 32.79 -27.95
N LEU A 7 -4.63 32.82 -27.67
CA LEU A 7 -5.18 33.29 -26.37
C LEU A 7 -5.47 32.15 -25.37
N ALA A 8 -5.43 30.87 -25.79
CA ALA A 8 -5.69 29.73 -24.91
C ALA A 8 -4.47 29.22 -24.15
N SER A 9 -3.25 29.68 -24.48
CA SER A 9 -2.01 29.14 -23.88
C SER A 9 -1.45 29.93 -22.70
N CYS A 10 -2.06 31.07 -22.32
CA CYS A 10 -1.47 31.99 -21.33
C CYS A 10 -2.12 31.98 -19.94
N PHE A 11 -3.19 31.25 -19.70
CA PHE A 11 -3.92 31.31 -18.42
C PHE A 11 -4.26 29.96 -17.77
N ALA A 12 -3.44 28.93 -17.98
CA ALA A 12 -3.51 27.79 -17.08
C ALA A 12 -2.62 28.11 -15.85
N PRO A 13 -3.19 28.19 -14.61
CA PRO A 13 -2.36 28.36 -13.42
C PRO A 13 -1.32 27.23 -13.33
N ALA A 14 -0.15 27.53 -12.78
CA ALA A 14 0.97 26.57 -12.66
C ALA A 14 0.55 25.24 -12.01
N LYS A 15 -0.45 25.23 -11.13
CA LYS A 15 -1.08 24.03 -10.55
C LYS A 15 -1.76 23.13 -11.58
N VAL A 16 -2.36 23.66 -12.65
CA VAL A 16 -3.00 22.85 -13.70
C VAL A 16 -1.94 22.20 -14.61
N ARG A 17 -0.79 22.82 -14.77
CA ARG A 17 0.34 22.24 -15.53
C ARG A 17 1.01 21.10 -14.78
N ALA A 18 1.10 21.18 -13.45
CA ALA A 18 1.59 20.09 -12.59
C ALA A 18 0.61 18.89 -12.55
N MET A 19 -0.71 19.12 -12.73
CA MET A 19 -1.72 18.05 -12.82
C MET A 19 -1.64 17.23 -14.12
N LEU A 20 -0.87 17.65 -15.11
CA LEU A 20 -0.71 16.95 -16.40
C LEU A 20 0.66 16.26 -16.55
N ASP A 21 1.50 16.26 -15.52
CA ASP A 21 2.72 15.46 -15.53
C ASP A 21 2.39 14.01 -15.21
N LEU A 22 2.24 13.20 -16.25
CA LEU A 22 1.92 11.79 -16.14
C LEU A 22 2.96 10.99 -15.35
N SER A 23 4.19 11.49 -15.23
CA SER A 23 5.23 10.85 -14.43
C SER A 23 4.99 10.95 -12.92
N LEU A 24 4.15 11.88 -12.49
CA LEU A 24 3.74 12.07 -11.09
C LEU A 24 2.44 11.35 -10.72
N LEU A 25 1.76 10.73 -11.69
CA LEU A 25 0.54 9.99 -11.41
C LEU A 25 0.81 8.79 -10.50
N GLY A 26 0.05 8.67 -9.41
CA GLY A 26 0.21 7.61 -8.42
C GLY A 26 1.42 7.76 -7.50
N ARG A 27 2.23 8.83 -7.65
CA ARG A 27 3.40 9.08 -6.80
C ARG A 27 3.00 9.59 -5.43
N LEU A 28 3.62 9.03 -4.39
CA LEU A 28 3.61 9.57 -3.04
C LEU A 28 4.70 10.65 -2.90
N ASN A 29 4.42 11.65 -2.08
CA ASN A 29 5.39 12.68 -1.71
C ASN A 29 6.18 12.30 -0.45
N PHE A 30 5.78 11.21 0.22
CA PHE A 30 6.41 10.73 1.44
C PHE A 30 7.92 10.51 1.25
N GLN A 31 8.69 10.89 2.26
CA GLN A 31 10.12 10.64 2.37
C GLN A 31 10.46 10.21 3.80
N HIS A 32 11.40 9.28 3.95
CA HIS A 32 11.93 8.92 5.25
C HIS A 32 12.57 10.12 5.92
N ALA A 33 12.23 10.37 7.18
CA ALA A 33 12.76 11.46 7.99
C ALA A 33 13.01 10.98 9.42
N ALA A 34 13.88 11.67 10.13
CA ALA A 34 14.06 11.42 11.57
C ALA A 34 12.80 11.82 12.35
N PRO A 35 12.42 11.07 13.40
CA PRO A 35 11.28 11.40 14.25
C PRO A 35 11.40 12.80 14.88
N THR A 36 10.28 13.50 14.94
CA THR A 36 10.17 14.85 15.52
C THR A 36 9.15 14.94 16.65
N LYS A 37 8.39 13.85 16.87
CA LYS A 37 7.39 13.73 17.92
C LYS A 37 7.71 12.55 18.84
N PRO A 38 7.19 12.54 20.07
CA PRO A 38 7.27 11.36 20.93
C PRO A 38 6.60 10.14 20.26
N PRO A 39 7.15 8.94 20.44
CA PRO A 39 6.51 7.72 19.96
C PRO A 39 5.16 7.51 20.67
N LEU A 40 4.24 6.84 19.99
CA LEU A 40 3.02 6.35 20.63
C LEU A 40 3.35 5.10 21.46
N PRO A 41 2.70 4.90 22.62
CA PRO A 41 2.88 3.70 23.41
C PRO A 41 2.40 2.45 22.65
N PRO A 42 2.78 1.24 23.12
CA PRO A 42 2.23 0.00 22.56
C PRO A 42 0.70 -0.01 22.57
N GLY A 43 0.11 -0.60 21.54
CA GLY A 43 -1.34 -0.73 21.40
C GLY A 43 -1.90 -0.25 20.07
N ARG A 44 -3.22 -0.12 20.01
CA ARG A 44 -3.98 0.38 18.86
C ARG A 44 -4.29 1.87 19.07
N HIS A 45 -4.01 2.69 18.08
CA HIS A 45 -4.24 4.13 18.09
C HIS A 45 -5.05 4.56 16.87
N ASP A 46 -6.12 5.30 17.07
CA ASP A 46 -6.72 6.14 16.03
C ASP A 46 -5.84 7.40 15.93
N LEU A 47 -5.36 7.74 14.73
CA LEU A 47 -4.33 8.76 14.59
C LEU A 47 -4.86 10.19 14.69
N GLY A 48 -6.18 10.40 14.60
CA GLY A 48 -6.82 11.71 14.70
C GLY A 48 -6.46 12.65 13.53
N LEU A 49 -6.13 12.10 12.37
CA LEU A 49 -5.72 12.86 11.20
C LEU A 49 -6.91 13.39 10.40
N PHE A 50 -8.04 12.71 10.51
CA PHE A 50 -9.23 12.98 9.71
C PHE A 50 -10.48 12.85 10.58
N GLU A 51 -11.44 13.78 10.43
CA GLU A 51 -12.71 13.73 11.18
C GLU A 51 -13.48 12.43 10.91
N ASP A 52 -13.53 12.04 9.62
CA ASP A 52 -14.16 10.79 9.18
C ASP A 52 -13.15 9.85 8.56
N ARG A 53 -13.36 8.53 8.79
CA ARG A 53 -12.56 7.46 8.16
C ARG A 53 -11.08 7.62 8.47
N ASP A 54 -10.76 7.81 9.75
CA ASP A 54 -9.40 7.99 10.23
C ASP A 54 -8.54 6.73 10.09
N TYR A 55 -7.25 6.89 10.19
CA TYR A 55 -6.26 5.84 10.09
C TYR A 55 -5.95 5.24 11.47
N VAL A 56 -5.69 3.95 11.49
CA VAL A 56 -5.29 3.21 12.70
C VAL A 56 -3.82 2.86 12.61
N LEU A 57 -3.08 3.06 13.69
CA LEU A 57 -1.73 2.52 13.88
C LEU A 57 -1.73 1.48 15.00
N VAL A 58 -1.15 0.31 14.75
CA VAL A 58 -0.84 -0.68 15.78
C VAL A 58 0.67 -0.61 16.04
N VAL A 59 1.01 -0.38 17.30
CA VAL A 59 2.39 -0.36 17.81
C VAL A 59 2.58 -1.61 18.69
N PRO A 60 3.41 -2.57 18.28
CA PRO A 60 3.72 -3.75 19.10
C PRO A 60 4.41 -3.39 20.43
N GLU A 61 4.27 -4.25 21.43
CA GLU A 61 5.08 -4.16 22.65
C GLU A 61 6.56 -4.37 22.33
N GLY A 62 7.44 -3.61 22.99
CA GLY A 62 8.89 -3.76 22.84
C GLY A 62 9.52 -3.08 21.62
N ILE A 63 8.77 -2.34 20.83
CA ILE A 63 9.33 -1.52 19.75
C ILE A 63 10.26 -0.44 20.33
N ASP A 64 11.51 -0.43 19.87
CA ASP A 64 12.43 0.68 20.08
C ASP A 64 12.21 1.73 18.98
N ALA A 65 11.57 2.82 19.33
CA ALA A 65 11.22 3.88 18.37
C ALA A 65 12.46 4.58 17.75
N SER A 66 13.63 4.44 18.35
CA SER A 66 14.90 4.99 17.84
C SER A 66 15.59 4.05 16.85
N ALA A 67 15.27 2.76 16.89
CA ALA A 67 15.81 1.76 15.97
C ALA A 67 14.97 1.67 14.68
N PRO A 68 15.61 1.33 13.53
CA PRO A 68 14.88 1.13 12.28
C PRO A 68 13.80 0.04 12.41
N THR A 69 12.54 0.44 12.34
CA THR A 69 11.38 -0.44 12.54
C THR A 69 10.66 -0.67 11.22
N PRO A 70 10.39 -1.94 10.83
CA PRO A 70 9.59 -2.23 9.64
C PRO A 70 8.19 -1.67 9.73
N LEU A 71 7.64 -1.27 8.58
CA LEU A 71 6.27 -0.80 8.45
C LEU A 71 5.50 -1.62 7.41
N VAL A 72 4.32 -2.09 7.80
CA VAL A 72 3.33 -2.60 6.85
C VAL A 72 2.13 -1.66 6.84
N THR A 73 1.76 -1.19 5.65
CA THR A 73 0.52 -0.44 5.43
C THR A 73 -0.51 -1.38 4.82
N LEU A 74 -1.63 -1.61 5.53
CA LEU A 74 -2.65 -2.62 5.19
C LEU A 74 -3.94 -1.97 4.68
N PHE A 75 -4.28 -2.22 3.42
CA PHE A 75 -5.44 -1.66 2.75
C PHE A 75 -6.63 -2.63 2.75
N HIS A 76 -7.83 -2.13 3.11
CA HIS A 76 -9.06 -2.92 3.13
C HIS A 76 -9.65 -3.15 1.73
N GLY A 77 -10.49 -4.17 1.58
CA GLY A 77 -11.26 -4.43 0.36
C GLY A 77 -12.44 -3.47 0.19
N GLY A 78 -13.10 -3.52 -0.96
CA GLY A 78 -14.29 -2.71 -1.29
C GLY A 78 -15.38 -2.84 -0.23
N GLY A 79 -15.99 -1.72 0.19
CA GLY A 79 -16.98 -1.66 1.27
C GLY A 79 -16.44 -2.02 2.66
N GLY A 80 -15.11 -2.20 2.78
CA GLY A 80 -14.44 -2.54 4.03
C GLY A 80 -14.15 -1.35 4.94
N SER A 81 -13.35 -1.62 5.95
CA SER A 81 -12.84 -0.60 6.88
C SER A 81 -11.52 -1.02 7.51
N ALA A 82 -10.77 -0.05 8.05
CA ALA A 82 -9.56 -0.31 8.82
C ALA A 82 -9.80 -1.33 9.95
N GLY A 83 -10.89 -1.16 10.72
CA GLY A 83 -11.22 -2.06 11.80
C GLY A 83 -11.54 -3.50 11.35
N LYS A 84 -12.11 -3.68 10.15
CA LYS A 84 -12.44 -5.02 9.62
C LYS A 84 -11.22 -5.75 9.06
N ILE A 85 -10.27 -5.04 8.43
CA ILE A 85 -9.09 -5.65 7.81
C ILE A 85 -7.93 -5.84 8.81
N MET A 86 -7.77 -4.95 9.78
CA MET A 86 -6.67 -4.96 10.75
C MET A 86 -6.38 -6.34 11.38
N PRO A 87 -7.40 -7.14 11.78
CA PRO A 87 -7.16 -8.43 12.43
C PRO A 87 -6.31 -9.41 11.64
N ILE A 88 -6.27 -9.31 10.31
CA ILE A 88 -5.50 -10.28 9.49
C ILE A 88 -3.99 -10.16 9.68
N LEU A 89 -3.47 -8.97 10.06
CA LEU A 89 -2.04 -8.73 10.26
C LEU A 89 -1.68 -8.29 11.68
N ARG A 90 -2.65 -7.96 12.54
CA ARG A 90 -2.37 -7.46 13.88
C ARG A 90 -1.52 -8.42 14.71
N GLY A 91 -1.90 -9.70 14.79
CA GLY A 91 -1.13 -10.70 15.52
C GLY A 91 0.27 -10.92 14.95
N HIS A 92 0.41 -10.85 13.62
CA HIS A 92 1.72 -10.90 12.97
C HIS A 92 2.58 -9.68 13.27
N ALA A 93 2.00 -8.48 13.35
CA ALA A 93 2.71 -7.27 13.73
C ALA A 93 3.29 -7.39 15.15
N GLU A 94 2.48 -7.86 16.10
CA GLU A 94 2.88 -8.08 17.48
C GLU A 94 3.98 -9.15 17.60
N GLN A 95 3.85 -10.27 16.89
CA GLN A 95 4.82 -11.37 16.94
C GLN A 95 6.16 -11.04 16.26
N ASN A 96 6.12 -10.27 15.15
CA ASN A 96 7.29 -10.02 14.31
C ASN A 96 7.84 -8.59 14.43
N GLN A 97 7.31 -7.79 15.37
CA GLN A 97 7.84 -6.48 15.71
C GLN A 97 7.89 -5.51 14.51
N PHE A 98 6.79 -5.35 13.78
CA PHE A 98 6.61 -4.32 12.77
C PHE A 98 5.42 -3.42 13.08
N LEU A 99 5.52 -2.14 12.74
CA LEU A 99 4.41 -1.20 12.82
C LEU A 99 3.36 -1.56 11.77
N LEU A 100 2.08 -1.50 12.14
CA LEU A 100 0.98 -1.77 11.23
C LEU A 100 0.10 -0.52 11.09
N LEU A 101 0.25 0.19 9.97
CA LEU A 101 -0.63 1.29 9.59
C LEU A 101 -1.81 0.74 8.80
N VAL A 102 -3.01 1.09 9.20
CA VAL A 102 -4.24 0.64 8.56
C VAL A 102 -5.05 1.87 8.10
N PRO A 103 -4.83 2.32 6.87
CA PRO A 103 -5.60 3.42 6.27
C PRO A 103 -7.07 3.07 6.07
N GLN A 104 -7.90 4.10 6.03
CA GLN A 104 -9.29 4.03 5.65
C GLN A 104 -9.50 4.85 4.38
N SER A 105 -10.00 4.24 3.30
CA SER A 105 -10.34 4.96 2.07
C SER A 105 -11.43 6.02 2.31
N LEU A 106 -11.39 7.12 1.59
CA LEU A 106 -12.38 8.20 1.73
C LEU A 106 -13.78 7.75 1.26
N PHE A 107 -13.83 6.90 0.25
CA PHE A 107 -15.05 6.32 -0.31
C PHE A 107 -15.17 4.83 0.03
N PRO A 108 -16.23 4.12 -0.37
CA PRO A 108 -16.35 2.67 -0.13
C PRO A 108 -15.19 1.83 -0.67
N THR A 109 -14.46 2.31 -1.68
CA THR A 109 -13.22 1.72 -2.20
C THR A 109 -12.18 2.81 -2.47
N TRP A 110 -10.96 2.40 -2.85
CA TRP A 110 -9.82 3.27 -3.08
C TRP A 110 -9.97 4.08 -4.38
N ASP A 111 -9.48 5.29 -4.39
CA ASP A 111 -9.60 6.24 -5.49
C ASP A 111 -9.06 5.73 -6.84
N ILE A 112 -8.02 4.90 -6.83
CA ILE A 112 -7.45 4.30 -8.03
C ILE A 112 -8.45 3.42 -8.80
N VAL A 113 -9.44 2.86 -8.10
CA VAL A 113 -10.54 2.10 -8.70
C VAL A 113 -11.49 3.01 -9.45
N ILE A 114 -11.63 4.26 -9.00
CA ILE A 114 -12.65 5.20 -9.48
C ILE A 114 -12.05 6.22 -10.45
N ALA A 115 -10.91 6.84 -10.12
CA ALA A 115 -10.39 8.02 -10.81
C ALA A 115 -8.85 8.07 -10.97
N GLY A 116 -8.12 7.08 -10.47
CA GLY A 116 -6.69 6.91 -10.69
C GLY A 116 -5.77 7.74 -9.81
N ASN A 117 -6.05 8.97 -9.46
CA ASN A 117 -5.15 9.82 -8.66
C ASN A 117 -5.97 10.80 -7.83
N GLY A 118 -6.51 10.32 -6.75
CA GLY A 118 -7.46 11.05 -5.93
C GLY A 118 -6.97 11.31 -4.50
N PRO A 119 -7.90 11.66 -3.61
CA PRO A 119 -7.61 12.08 -2.25
C PRO A 119 -7.03 10.98 -1.33
N ASP A 120 -7.23 9.69 -1.63
CA ASP A 120 -6.68 8.62 -0.79
C ASP A 120 -5.15 8.62 -0.83
N ARG A 121 -4.53 8.97 -1.97
CA ARG A 121 -3.08 9.12 -2.09
C ARG A 121 -2.56 10.24 -1.19
N GLU A 122 -3.21 11.41 -1.19
CA GLU A 122 -2.82 12.54 -0.33
C GLU A 122 -2.99 12.21 1.15
N ARG A 123 -4.07 11.52 1.50
CA ARG A 123 -4.30 11.02 2.86
C ARG A 123 -3.25 10.00 3.28
N LEU A 124 -2.82 9.14 2.36
CA LEU A 124 -1.75 8.16 2.60
C LEU A 124 -0.42 8.86 2.88
N ASP A 125 -0.06 9.90 2.11
CA ASP A 125 1.13 10.73 2.39
C ASP A 125 1.10 11.32 3.80
N ILE A 126 -0.05 11.86 4.24
CA ILE A 126 -0.25 12.42 5.59
C ILE A 126 -0.07 11.31 6.65
N GLY A 127 -0.71 10.15 6.45
CA GLY A 127 -0.62 9.03 7.40
C GLY A 127 0.81 8.49 7.54
N LEU A 128 1.52 8.31 6.44
CA LEU A 128 2.91 7.86 6.44
C LEU A 128 3.84 8.88 7.10
N ALA A 129 3.64 10.18 6.85
CA ALA A 129 4.40 11.26 7.47
C ALA A 129 4.15 11.30 8.99
N GLU A 130 2.92 11.07 9.45
CA GLU A 130 2.61 11.00 10.89
C GLU A 130 3.33 9.85 11.56
N VAL A 131 3.34 8.65 10.97
CA VAL A 131 4.08 7.51 11.52
C VAL A 131 5.58 7.80 11.57
N ALA A 132 6.17 8.31 10.47
CA ALA A 132 7.58 8.65 10.39
C ALA A 132 7.97 9.80 11.36
N SER A 133 7.03 10.70 11.68
CA SER A 133 7.29 11.74 12.68
C SER A 133 7.48 11.19 14.10
N ARG A 134 7.10 9.92 14.36
CA ARG A 134 7.13 9.28 15.68
C ARG A 134 8.09 8.10 15.79
N PHE A 135 8.40 7.45 14.68
CA PHE A 135 9.23 6.24 14.65
C PHE A 135 10.29 6.32 13.56
N THR A 136 11.48 5.81 13.85
CA THR A 136 12.50 5.58 12.83
C THR A 136 12.07 4.39 11.98
N LEU A 137 11.67 4.63 10.72
CA LEU A 137 11.23 3.58 9.83
C LEU A 137 12.41 2.92 9.12
N ASP A 138 12.34 1.59 8.97
CA ASP A 138 13.33 0.82 8.21
C ASP A 138 13.11 1.01 6.71
N PRO A 139 14.02 1.69 5.98
CA PRO A 139 13.86 1.93 4.56
C PRO A 139 14.00 0.66 3.70
N THR A 140 14.45 -0.46 4.29
CA THR A 140 14.59 -1.75 3.60
C THR A 140 13.40 -2.67 3.81
N HIS A 141 12.56 -2.38 4.80
CA HIS A 141 11.36 -3.16 5.14
C HIS A 141 10.12 -2.26 5.26
N PHE A 142 9.64 -1.80 4.12
CA PHE A 142 8.49 -0.93 3.98
C PHE A 142 7.49 -1.57 3.00
N ALA A 143 6.39 -2.13 3.54
CA ALA A 143 5.46 -2.93 2.74
C ALA A 143 4.09 -2.26 2.57
N PHE A 144 3.51 -2.45 1.39
CA PHE A 144 2.08 -2.28 1.14
C PHE A 144 1.42 -3.64 1.05
N ALA A 145 0.37 -3.85 1.85
CA ALA A 145 -0.39 -5.08 1.92
C ALA A 145 -1.89 -4.82 1.74
N GLY A 146 -2.64 -5.78 1.20
CA GLY A 146 -4.09 -5.61 1.11
C GLY A 146 -4.83 -6.80 0.54
N HIS A 147 -6.15 -6.80 0.73
CA HIS A 147 -7.07 -7.80 0.24
C HIS A 147 -8.04 -7.20 -0.77
N SER A 148 -8.36 -7.95 -1.84
CA SER A 148 -9.35 -7.53 -2.85
C SER A 148 -8.98 -6.17 -3.47
N ASP A 149 -9.83 -5.15 -3.41
CA ASP A 149 -9.52 -3.79 -3.85
C ASP A 149 -8.29 -3.22 -3.14
N GLY A 150 -8.09 -3.53 -1.85
CA GLY A 150 -6.88 -3.15 -1.12
C GLY A 150 -5.62 -3.85 -1.64
N GLY A 151 -5.73 -5.11 -2.09
CA GLY A 151 -4.66 -5.82 -2.77
C GLY A 151 -4.33 -5.19 -4.14
N SER A 152 -5.37 -4.79 -4.87
CA SER A 152 -5.25 -4.07 -6.15
C SER A 152 -4.61 -2.69 -5.95
N TYR A 153 -4.98 -1.99 -4.88
CA TYR A 153 -4.39 -0.70 -4.50
C TYR A 153 -2.92 -0.86 -4.11
N SER A 154 -2.60 -1.91 -3.32
CA SER A 154 -1.22 -2.23 -2.93
C SER A 154 -0.32 -2.49 -4.13
N LEU A 155 -0.77 -3.30 -5.10
CA LEU A 155 -0.03 -3.56 -6.33
C LEU A 155 0.17 -2.29 -7.14
N SER A 156 -0.91 -1.56 -7.40
CA SER A 156 -0.89 -0.39 -8.29
C SER A 156 -0.06 0.75 -7.72
N THR A 157 -0.29 1.09 -6.44
CA THR A 157 0.41 2.19 -5.76
C THR A 157 1.83 1.78 -5.37
N GLY A 158 2.05 0.53 -4.93
CA GLY A 158 3.37 0.03 -4.56
C GLY A 158 4.34 -0.01 -5.75
N LEU A 159 3.89 -0.51 -6.91
CA LEU A 159 4.70 -0.53 -8.14
C LEU A 159 4.97 0.88 -8.69
N SER A 160 4.12 1.85 -8.39
CA SER A 160 4.35 3.25 -8.73
C SER A 160 5.29 3.97 -7.76
N ASN A 161 5.62 3.38 -6.61
CA ASN A 161 6.39 3.97 -5.53
C ASN A 161 7.52 3.07 -4.99
N GLY A 162 8.10 2.23 -5.85
CA GLY A 162 9.14 1.27 -5.47
C GLY A 162 10.47 1.87 -4.99
N ARG A 163 10.59 3.21 -4.95
CA ARG A 163 11.69 3.89 -4.27
C ARG A 163 11.54 3.87 -2.75
N ILE A 164 10.28 3.86 -2.26
CA ILE A 164 9.96 3.84 -0.83
C ILE A 164 9.31 2.51 -0.41
N VAL A 165 8.51 1.91 -1.29
CA VAL A 165 7.86 0.61 -1.05
C VAL A 165 8.81 -0.49 -1.50
N THR A 166 9.30 -1.27 -0.55
CA THR A 166 10.24 -2.38 -0.81
C THR A 166 9.54 -3.71 -1.05
N HIS A 167 8.34 -3.88 -0.48
CA HIS A 167 7.56 -5.11 -0.56
C HIS A 167 6.07 -4.84 -0.83
N ILE A 168 5.44 -5.72 -1.59
CA ILE A 168 4.00 -5.69 -1.84
C ILE A 168 3.41 -7.07 -1.51
N LEU A 169 2.37 -7.11 -0.67
CA LEU A 169 1.68 -8.33 -0.24
C LEU A 169 0.21 -8.26 -0.70
N ALA A 170 -0.12 -8.88 -1.81
CA ALA A 170 -1.45 -8.80 -2.42
C ALA A 170 -2.23 -10.11 -2.26
N PHE A 171 -3.38 -10.04 -1.59
CA PHE A 171 -4.29 -11.18 -1.38
C PHE A 171 -5.55 -10.98 -2.22
N SER A 172 -5.84 -11.90 -3.14
CA SER A 172 -7.02 -11.88 -4.02
C SER A 172 -7.22 -10.53 -4.73
N ALA A 173 -6.14 -9.91 -5.24
CA ALA A 173 -6.19 -8.65 -5.96
C ALA A 173 -6.90 -8.82 -7.31
N GLY A 174 -7.88 -7.96 -7.62
CA GLY A 174 -8.67 -8.04 -8.83
C GLY A 174 -8.03 -7.38 -10.05
N PHE A 175 -7.27 -6.31 -9.85
CA PHE A 175 -6.61 -5.57 -10.93
C PHE A 175 -5.24 -5.03 -10.49
N MET A 176 -4.46 -4.61 -11.47
CA MET A 176 -3.18 -3.95 -11.29
C MET A 176 -3.06 -2.83 -12.34
N THR A 177 -3.20 -1.58 -11.89
CA THR A 177 -3.13 -0.39 -12.73
C THR A 177 -1.94 0.45 -12.30
N VAL A 178 -0.81 0.28 -12.98
CA VAL A 178 0.42 1.03 -12.71
C VAL A 178 0.42 2.26 -13.60
N LEU A 179 0.30 3.44 -13.01
CA LEU A 179 0.25 4.71 -13.74
C LEU A 179 1.66 5.17 -14.18
N ALA A 180 2.64 5.05 -13.28
CA ALA A 180 4.03 5.34 -13.56
C ALA A 180 4.91 4.42 -12.71
N GLN A 181 5.58 3.46 -13.33
CA GLN A 181 6.45 2.52 -12.63
C GLN A 181 7.66 3.21 -12.01
N GLU A 182 8.05 2.80 -10.81
CA GLU A 182 9.28 3.23 -10.14
C GLU A 182 9.87 2.12 -9.29
N GLY A 183 11.19 1.96 -9.33
CA GLY A 183 11.89 0.95 -8.55
C GLY A 183 11.52 -0.48 -8.92
N ALA A 184 11.85 -1.41 -8.05
CA ALA A 184 11.55 -2.82 -8.22
C ALA A 184 11.21 -3.47 -6.86
N PRO A 185 10.06 -3.18 -6.25
CA PRO A 185 9.66 -3.83 -5.01
C PRO A 185 9.53 -5.34 -5.22
N ARG A 186 9.82 -6.11 -4.17
CA ARG A 186 9.54 -7.54 -4.13
C ARG A 186 8.04 -7.75 -3.98
N VAL A 187 7.47 -8.73 -4.68
CA VAL A 187 6.02 -8.90 -4.74
C VAL A 187 5.62 -10.30 -4.28
N PHE A 188 4.70 -10.37 -3.34
CA PHE A 188 3.98 -11.59 -2.95
C PHE A 188 2.53 -11.48 -3.39
N ILE A 189 2.03 -12.50 -4.09
CA ILE A 189 0.61 -12.61 -4.47
C ILE A 189 0.10 -13.97 -4.02
N ALA A 190 -1.00 -13.99 -3.27
CA ALA A 190 -1.78 -15.19 -2.99
C ALA A 190 -3.19 -15.07 -3.56
N HIS A 191 -3.68 -16.12 -4.25
CA HIS A 191 -4.99 -16.10 -4.89
C HIS A 191 -5.69 -17.45 -4.80
N GLY A 192 -6.99 -17.41 -4.44
CA GLY A 192 -7.83 -18.62 -4.35
C GLY A 192 -8.24 -19.14 -5.74
N ARG A 193 -8.11 -20.45 -5.97
CA ARG A 193 -8.54 -21.06 -7.24
C ARG A 193 -10.04 -21.02 -7.45
N GLN A 194 -10.81 -20.89 -6.38
CA GLN A 194 -12.28 -20.86 -6.39
C GLN A 194 -12.81 -19.43 -6.19
N ASP A 195 -11.96 -18.43 -6.42
CA ASP A 195 -12.34 -17.02 -6.32
C ASP A 195 -13.30 -16.63 -7.46
N THR A 196 -14.55 -16.35 -7.11
CA THR A 196 -15.60 -15.95 -8.06
C THR A 196 -15.78 -14.43 -8.16
N GLN A 197 -15.19 -13.65 -7.23
CA GLN A 197 -15.28 -12.19 -7.25
C GLN A 197 -14.16 -11.60 -8.12
N THR A 198 -12.95 -12.15 -8.00
CA THR A 198 -11.80 -11.80 -8.83
C THR A 198 -11.24 -13.09 -9.46
N PRO A 199 -11.81 -13.57 -10.59
CA PRO A 199 -11.44 -14.85 -11.17
C PRO A 199 -9.93 -14.98 -11.40
N ILE A 200 -9.34 -16.06 -10.91
CA ILE A 200 -7.89 -16.25 -10.83
C ILE A 200 -7.16 -16.08 -12.17
N ASP A 201 -7.77 -16.52 -13.27
CA ASP A 201 -7.16 -16.47 -14.60
C ASP A 201 -6.97 -15.03 -15.10
N THR A 202 -7.94 -14.17 -14.85
CA THR A 202 -7.93 -12.76 -15.29
C THR A 202 -7.28 -11.83 -14.25
N ALA A 203 -7.09 -12.30 -13.02
CA ALA A 203 -6.50 -11.58 -11.91
C ALA A 203 -5.14 -12.17 -11.51
N GLY A 204 -5.06 -13.03 -10.50
CA GLY A 204 -3.81 -13.52 -9.93
C GLY A 204 -2.82 -14.07 -10.96
N ARG A 205 -3.24 -14.96 -11.85
CA ARG A 205 -2.40 -15.54 -12.91
C ARG A 205 -1.92 -14.48 -13.91
N ALA A 206 -2.82 -13.60 -14.34
CA ALA A 206 -2.49 -12.52 -15.27
C ALA A 206 -1.52 -11.51 -14.66
N HIS A 207 -1.71 -11.14 -13.38
CA HIS A 207 -0.79 -10.25 -12.66
C HIS A 207 0.58 -10.89 -12.49
N ALA A 208 0.64 -12.16 -12.08
CA ALA A 208 1.88 -12.90 -11.93
C ALA A 208 2.65 -13.02 -13.24
N ALA A 209 1.95 -13.29 -14.35
CA ALA A 209 2.58 -13.36 -15.67
C ALA A 209 3.19 -12.01 -16.09
N LYS A 210 2.47 -10.91 -15.90
CA LYS A 210 2.96 -9.54 -16.21
C LYS A 210 4.18 -9.17 -15.36
N LEU A 211 4.15 -9.45 -14.06
CA LEU A 211 5.26 -9.14 -13.14
C LEU A 211 6.51 -9.96 -13.45
N ARG A 212 6.37 -11.25 -13.75
CA ARG A 212 7.49 -12.11 -14.20
C ARG A 212 8.09 -11.62 -15.51
N ALA A 213 7.25 -11.28 -16.47
CA ALA A 213 7.72 -10.75 -17.75
C ALA A 213 8.45 -9.41 -17.61
N ALA A 214 8.09 -8.60 -16.59
CA ALA A 214 8.74 -7.35 -16.25
C ALA A 214 9.99 -7.53 -15.34
N GLY A 215 10.35 -8.75 -14.95
CA GLY A 215 11.57 -9.06 -14.17
C GLY A 215 11.46 -8.79 -12.68
N TYR A 216 10.26 -8.68 -12.11
CA TYR A 216 10.09 -8.52 -10.68
C TYR A 216 10.44 -9.79 -9.89
N ASP A 217 11.01 -9.64 -8.70
CA ASP A 217 11.10 -10.71 -7.71
C ASP A 217 9.69 -11.01 -7.18
N LEU A 218 9.11 -12.11 -7.66
CA LEU A 218 7.73 -12.49 -7.41
C LEU A 218 7.61 -13.87 -6.79
N GLN A 219 6.99 -13.93 -5.62
CA GLN A 219 6.42 -15.16 -5.07
C GLN A 219 4.92 -15.19 -5.33
N TYR A 220 4.45 -16.12 -6.16
CA TYR A 220 3.02 -16.30 -6.48
C TYR A 220 2.54 -17.64 -5.95
N VAL A 221 1.48 -17.62 -5.16
CA VAL A 221 0.88 -18.81 -4.51
C VAL A 221 -0.60 -18.91 -4.84
N GLU A 222 -1.00 -20.07 -5.32
CA GLU A 222 -2.41 -20.45 -5.47
C GLU A 222 -2.83 -21.37 -4.32
N TYR A 223 -4.04 -21.21 -3.82
CA TYR A 223 -4.59 -22.08 -2.79
C TYR A 223 -6.01 -22.54 -3.16
N ASP A 224 -6.44 -23.67 -2.60
CA ASP A 224 -7.80 -24.15 -2.75
C ASP A 224 -8.71 -23.39 -1.80
N GLY A 225 -9.47 -22.42 -2.33
CA GLY A 225 -10.33 -21.57 -1.53
C GLY A 225 -10.95 -20.43 -2.32
N PRO A 226 -11.94 -19.76 -1.69
CA PRO A 226 -12.68 -18.66 -2.27
C PRO A 226 -11.91 -17.32 -2.18
N HIS A 227 -12.62 -16.22 -2.46
CA HIS A 227 -12.14 -14.85 -2.28
C HIS A 227 -11.89 -14.52 -0.80
N ALA A 228 -10.68 -14.75 -0.31
CA ALA A 228 -10.34 -14.57 1.11
C ALA A 228 -8.83 -14.36 1.32
N SER A 229 -8.47 -13.72 2.44
CA SER A 229 -7.09 -13.74 2.96
C SER A 229 -6.95 -14.91 3.93
N GLN A 230 -6.62 -16.09 3.42
CA GLN A 230 -6.44 -17.30 4.22
C GLN A 230 -5.26 -17.14 5.20
N PRO A 231 -5.41 -17.49 6.50
CA PRO A 231 -4.33 -17.31 7.49
C PRO A 231 -2.98 -17.91 7.10
N PRO A 232 -2.89 -19.13 6.49
CA PRO A 232 -1.61 -19.65 6.03
C PRO A 232 -0.98 -18.80 4.92
N MET A 233 -1.78 -18.20 4.04
CA MET A 233 -1.29 -17.33 2.97
C MET A 233 -0.81 -15.99 3.50
N VAL A 234 -1.47 -15.47 4.52
CA VAL A 234 -1.04 -14.25 5.23
C VAL A 234 0.30 -14.50 5.91
N ALA A 235 0.46 -15.62 6.62
CA ALA A 235 1.72 -16.01 7.24
C ALA A 235 2.87 -16.10 6.21
N LEU A 236 2.65 -16.78 5.08
CA LEU A 236 3.65 -16.84 4.00
C LEU A 236 4.01 -15.45 3.44
N GLY A 237 3.05 -14.54 3.34
CA GLY A 237 3.32 -13.16 2.92
C GLY A 237 4.17 -12.40 3.95
N VAL A 238 3.93 -12.60 5.24
CA VAL A 238 4.75 -12.01 6.31
C VAL A 238 6.15 -12.60 6.33
N ASP A 239 6.30 -13.92 6.17
CA ASP A 239 7.60 -14.59 6.05
C ASP A 239 8.39 -14.07 4.85
N PHE A 240 7.72 -13.87 3.71
CA PHE A 240 8.32 -13.25 2.52
C PHE A 240 8.81 -11.82 2.79
N PHE A 241 8.02 -11.02 3.49
CA PHE A 241 8.38 -9.64 3.85
C PHE A 241 9.62 -9.58 4.75
N LEU A 242 9.76 -10.53 5.67
CA LEU A 242 10.81 -10.53 6.69
C LEU A 242 12.01 -11.44 6.34
N ALA A 243 11.99 -12.12 5.19
CA ALA A 243 12.96 -13.16 4.85
C ALA A 243 14.43 -12.72 4.94
N ASP A 244 14.73 -11.47 4.62
CA ASP A 244 16.09 -10.93 4.62
C ASP A 244 16.52 -10.44 6.03
N ARG A 245 15.55 -10.10 6.88
CA ARG A 245 15.78 -9.69 8.28
C ARG A 245 16.18 -10.84 9.18
N LEU A 246 15.68 -12.04 8.89
CA LEU A 246 15.92 -13.24 9.68
C LEU A 246 17.28 -13.89 9.35
N ARG A 247 18.00 -13.40 8.34
CA ARG A 247 19.29 -13.94 7.87
C ARG A 247 20.51 -13.11 8.30
N GLY A 248 20.29 -11.98 8.93
CA GLY A 248 21.32 -11.07 9.48
C GLY A 248 21.40 -11.17 11.00
#